data_b463611c7a032c538463f811e50e8a01
#
_entry.id   b463611c7a032c538463f811e50e8a01
#
_cell.length_a   1.000
_cell.length_b   1.000
_cell.length_c   1.000
_cell.angle_alpha   90.00
_cell.angle_beta   90.00
_cell.angle_gamma   90.00
#
_symmetry.space_group_name_H-M   'P 1'
#
loop_
_entity.id
_entity.type
_entity.pdbx_description
1 polymer ?
#
loop_
_entity_poly.entity_id
_entity_poly.type
_entity_poly.pdbx_seq_one_letter_code
_entity_poly.pdbx_strand_id
1 'polypeptide(L)'
;ISVVCAGSSFVDLPRRGGSFTSGMLAWAFAVSQKTFHPELMERDDWEKVLNIRPLTDLPKKALGYDVPFITRWLEPSDYNDFWRMSNWQERSVGAQIPALIQSGWFDDNGMGTTEALELVHDFPRGMRKVILGPWQHSGNSKYDMHGVSFGSQALRFDLDWLYFRWFEHHLKEVDNGIDQTAPVEYYTLGQEVWKTAENWPVPETRVTHLYLDSDGHANTSAGDGRLTFAKPERENCDGYAYDPENPSQHLIDM
;
A
#
# COMPACT_ATOMS: atom_id res chain seq x y z
N ILE A 1 -10.65 -17.00 2.91
CA ILE A 1 -9.30 -16.40 2.98
C ILE A 1 -9.43 -14.97 3.45
N SER A 2 -8.61 -14.59 4.40
CA SER A 2 -8.52 -13.23 4.90
C SER A 2 -7.22 -12.61 4.39
N VAL A 3 -7.30 -11.40 3.87
CA VAL A 3 -6.15 -10.61 3.42
C VAL A 3 -6.11 -9.33 4.22
N VAL A 4 -5.04 -9.11 4.95
CA VAL A 4 -4.83 -7.92 5.77
C VAL A 4 -3.54 -7.25 5.32
N CYS A 5 -3.57 -5.95 5.05
CA CYS A 5 -2.41 -5.15 4.66
C CYS A 5 -1.59 -5.84 3.55
N ALA A 6 -2.25 -6.19 2.46
CA ALA A 6 -1.65 -6.98 1.40
C ALA A 6 -0.54 -6.24 0.67
N GLY A 7 0.62 -6.88 0.58
CA GLY A 7 1.66 -6.44 -0.34
C GLY A 7 1.20 -6.57 -1.79
N SER A 8 1.70 -5.69 -2.65
CA SER A 8 1.36 -5.73 -4.07
C SER A 8 1.96 -6.95 -4.78
N SER A 9 1.41 -7.24 -5.96
CA SER A 9 2.11 -8.03 -6.94
C SER A 9 3.38 -7.30 -7.31
N PHE A 10 4.45 -7.58 -6.70
CA PHE A 10 5.80 -7.14 -6.97
C PHE A 10 6.05 -5.69 -7.49
N VAL A 11 5.26 -5.17 -8.43
CA VAL A 11 5.62 -3.93 -9.17
C VAL A 11 5.80 -2.73 -8.23
N ASP A 12 5.19 -2.75 -7.07
CA ASP A 12 5.13 -1.59 -6.19
C ASP A 12 5.79 -1.77 -4.83
N LEU A 13 5.97 -2.98 -4.33
CA LEU A 13 6.49 -3.11 -2.98
C LEU A 13 8.00 -2.89 -2.91
N PRO A 14 8.89 -3.70 -3.53
CA PRO A 14 10.32 -3.40 -3.48
C PRO A 14 10.78 -2.40 -4.54
N ARG A 15 10.05 -2.19 -5.64
CA ARG A 15 10.52 -1.39 -6.78
C ARG A 15 9.48 -0.44 -7.37
N ARG A 16 8.95 0.43 -6.57
CA ARG A 16 7.94 1.40 -6.99
C ARG A 16 8.47 2.28 -8.13
N GLY A 17 7.79 2.27 -9.26
CA GLY A 17 8.19 3.02 -10.46
C GLY A 17 9.58 2.66 -10.98
N GLY A 18 10.09 1.45 -10.72
CA GLY A 18 11.44 1.00 -11.09
C GLY A 18 12.54 1.35 -10.10
N SER A 19 12.27 2.19 -9.11
CA SER A 19 13.21 2.54 -8.04
C SER A 19 13.03 1.62 -6.83
N PHE A 20 14.14 1.17 -6.26
CA PHE A 20 14.08 0.34 -5.05
C PHE A 20 13.61 1.17 -3.85
N THR A 21 12.62 0.67 -3.13
CA THR A 21 12.05 1.35 -1.96
C THR A 21 12.91 1.09 -0.73
N SER A 22 13.53 2.13 -0.18
CA SER A 22 14.49 2.01 0.94
C SER A 22 13.88 1.40 2.20
N GLY A 23 12.62 1.66 2.50
CA GLY A 23 11.93 1.05 3.63
C GLY A 23 11.81 -0.47 3.53
N MET A 24 11.61 -0.99 2.31
CA MET A 24 11.62 -2.43 2.09
C MET A 24 12.98 -3.07 2.37
N LEU A 25 14.07 -2.30 2.28
CA LEU A 25 15.39 -2.80 2.64
C LEU A 25 15.51 -3.07 4.14
N ALA A 26 15.00 -2.18 4.98
CA ALA A 26 14.99 -2.37 6.42
C ALA A 26 14.25 -3.66 6.81
N TRP A 27 13.04 -3.83 6.29
CA TRP A 27 12.27 -5.06 6.50
C TRP A 27 13.00 -6.30 5.95
N ALA A 28 13.57 -6.20 4.74
CA ALA A 28 14.31 -7.30 4.12
C ALA A 28 15.52 -7.73 4.95
N PHE A 29 16.19 -6.79 5.63
CA PHE A 29 17.27 -7.09 6.56
C PHE A 29 16.76 -7.87 7.77
N ALA A 30 15.63 -7.46 8.36
CA ALA A 30 15.05 -8.15 9.50
C ALA A 30 14.64 -9.60 9.19
N VAL A 31 14.25 -9.89 7.96
CA VAL A 31 13.88 -11.25 7.50
C VAL A 31 14.97 -11.95 6.71
N SER A 32 16.20 -11.43 6.71
CA SER A 32 17.32 -11.98 5.94
C SER A 32 17.84 -13.33 6.44
N GLN A 33 17.43 -13.76 7.62
CA GLN A 33 17.82 -15.00 8.27
C GLN A 33 16.61 -15.90 8.52
N LYS A 34 16.83 -17.04 9.16
CA LYS A 34 15.75 -18.01 9.50
C LYS A 34 14.80 -17.49 10.57
N THR A 35 15.25 -16.56 11.39
CA THR A 35 14.47 -15.91 12.45
C THR A 35 14.31 -14.44 12.15
N PHE A 36 13.27 -13.82 12.68
CA PHE A 36 13.04 -12.41 12.54
C PHE A 36 13.97 -11.60 13.46
N HIS A 37 14.66 -10.61 12.90
CA HIS A 37 15.67 -9.77 13.56
C HIS A 37 15.27 -8.29 13.49
N PRO A 38 14.32 -7.83 14.32
CA PRO A 38 13.85 -6.43 14.26
C PRO A 38 14.95 -5.41 14.53
N GLU A 39 15.98 -5.77 15.28
CA GLU A 39 17.14 -4.92 15.55
C GLU A 39 17.90 -4.48 14.27
N LEU A 40 17.76 -5.24 13.18
CA LEU A 40 18.34 -4.86 11.89
C LEU A 40 17.54 -3.75 11.18
N MET A 41 16.31 -3.49 11.59
CA MET A 41 15.51 -2.34 11.14
C MET A 41 15.88 -1.07 11.92
N GLU A 42 16.28 -1.22 13.20
CA GLU A 42 16.56 -0.13 14.14
C GLU A 42 18.02 0.34 14.09
N ARG A 43 18.76 0.04 13.00
CA ARG A 43 20.15 0.47 12.79
C ARG A 43 20.25 1.99 12.80
N ASP A 44 21.36 2.50 13.32
CA ASP A 44 21.69 3.93 13.34
C ASP A 44 22.57 4.37 12.15
N ASP A 45 23.03 3.43 11.31
CA ASP A 45 23.94 3.67 10.20
C ASP A 45 23.27 3.65 8.81
N TRP A 46 21.95 3.86 8.74
CA TRP A 46 21.20 3.81 7.48
C TRP A 46 21.75 4.74 6.40
N GLU A 47 22.21 5.94 6.74
CA GLU A 47 22.84 6.86 5.79
C GLU A 47 24.04 6.21 5.10
N LYS A 48 24.90 5.54 5.86
CA LYS A 48 26.04 4.80 5.32
C LYS A 48 25.61 3.62 4.46
N VAL A 49 24.60 2.88 4.89
CA VAL A 49 24.07 1.72 4.16
C VAL A 49 23.48 2.15 2.83
N LEU A 50 22.65 3.17 2.80
CA LEU A 50 21.99 3.66 1.58
C LEU A 50 22.97 4.28 0.58
N ASN A 51 24.18 4.64 1.00
CA ASN A 51 25.25 5.13 0.15
C ASN A 51 26.17 4.05 -0.42
N ILE A 52 25.95 2.77 -0.12
CA ILE A 52 26.72 1.67 -0.70
C ILE A 52 26.49 1.57 -2.21
N ARG A 53 27.60 1.50 -2.95
CA ARG A 53 27.60 1.31 -4.41
C ARG A 53 28.58 0.20 -4.82
N PRO A 54 28.29 -0.58 -5.86
CA PRO A 54 26.97 -0.70 -6.50
C PRO A 54 25.91 -1.24 -5.53
N LEU A 55 24.61 -1.03 -5.82
CA LEU A 55 23.54 -1.44 -4.92
C LEU A 55 23.52 -2.96 -4.66
N THR A 56 23.92 -3.76 -5.62
CA THR A 56 24.02 -5.23 -5.49
C THR A 56 24.99 -5.71 -4.41
N ASP A 57 25.96 -4.88 -4.02
CA ASP A 57 26.89 -5.19 -2.94
C ASP A 57 26.33 -4.86 -1.54
N LEU A 58 25.19 -4.14 -1.51
CA LEU A 58 24.65 -3.58 -0.29
C LEU A 58 24.39 -4.63 0.80
N PRO A 59 23.73 -5.79 0.53
CA PRO A 59 23.49 -6.78 1.57
C PRO A 59 24.80 -7.25 2.23
N LYS A 60 25.78 -7.64 1.41
CA LYS A 60 27.06 -8.16 1.89
C LYS A 60 27.86 -7.13 2.67
N LYS A 61 27.90 -5.86 2.19
CA LYS A 61 28.63 -4.79 2.87
C LYS A 61 27.97 -4.32 4.16
N ALA A 62 26.62 -4.35 4.20
CA ALA A 62 25.86 -3.89 5.35
C ALA A 62 25.67 -4.95 6.43
N LEU A 63 25.51 -6.23 6.05
CA LEU A 63 25.19 -7.33 6.95
C LEU A 63 26.37 -8.26 7.21
N GLY A 64 27.41 -8.24 6.35
CA GLY A 64 28.55 -9.15 6.42
C GLY A 64 28.32 -10.51 5.78
N TYR A 65 27.14 -10.75 5.20
CA TYR A 65 26.78 -11.99 4.51
C TYR A 65 25.88 -11.71 3.29
N ASP A 66 25.83 -12.68 2.38
CA ASP A 66 25.02 -12.56 1.17
C ASP A 66 23.54 -12.89 1.47
N VAL A 67 22.64 -12.08 0.90
CA VAL A 67 21.20 -12.28 0.97
C VAL A 67 20.66 -12.35 -0.46
N PRO A 68 20.55 -13.54 -1.06
CA PRO A 68 20.27 -13.68 -2.49
C PRO A 68 18.99 -12.99 -2.96
N PHE A 69 17.92 -13.01 -2.18
CA PHE A 69 16.67 -12.36 -2.60
C PHE A 69 16.80 -10.82 -2.64
N ILE A 70 17.53 -10.21 -1.69
CA ILE A 70 17.78 -8.76 -1.70
C ILE A 70 18.66 -8.40 -2.89
N THR A 71 19.75 -9.13 -3.11
CA THR A 71 20.61 -8.93 -4.28
C THR A 71 19.82 -8.99 -5.57
N ARG A 72 18.90 -9.97 -5.68
CA ARG A 72 18.03 -10.12 -6.85
C ARG A 72 17.08 -8.95 -7.02
N TRP A 73 16.55 -8.39 -5.95
CA TRP A 73 15.69 -7.20 -5.98
C TRP A 73 16.46 -5.95 -6.44
N LEU A 74 17.75 -5.86 -6.10
CA LEU A 74 18.61 -4.73 -6.42
C LEU A 74 19.20 -4.80 -7.83
N GLU A 75 19.21 -5.97 -8.46
CA GLU A 75 19.67 -6.12 -9.85
C GLU A 75 18.81 -5.29 -10.81
N PRO A 76 19.42 -4.50 -11.71
CA PRO A 76 18.69 -3.82 -12.76
C PRO A 76 17.93 -4.84 -13.62
N SER A 77 16.62 -4.73 -13.66
CA SER A 77 15.81 -5.62 -14.50
C SER A 77 14.46 -5.00 -14.84
N ASP A 78 13.98 -5.29 -16.02
CA ASP A 78 12.58 -5.09 -16.38
C ASP A 78 11.69 -6.15 -15.72
N TYR A 79 10.38 -5.97 -15.86
CA TYR A 79 9.42 -7.00 -15.45
C TYR A 79 9.65 -8.29 -16.24
N ASN A 80 10.01 -9.34 -15.55
CA ASN A 80 10.39 -10.64 -16.12
C ASN A 80 9.77 -11.80 -15.31
N ASP A 81 10.13 -13.05 -15.63
CA ASP A 81 9.54 -14.23 -15.00
C ASP A 81 9.78 -14.31 -13.48
N PHE A 82 10.88 -13.75 -12.99
CA PHE A 82 11.11 -13.66 -11.54
C PHE A 82 10.03 -12.82 -10.85
N TRP A 83 9.69 -11.69 -11.45
CA TRP A 83 8.67 -10.80 -10.93
C TRP A 83 7.26 -11.30 -11.18
N ARG A 84 7.02 -11.89 -12.35
CA ARG A 84 5.74 -12.53 -12.71
C ARG A 84 5.38 -13.68 -11.75
N MET A 85 6.37 -14.32 -11.14
CA MET A 85 6.14 -15.39 -10.17
C MET A 85 5.31 -14.91 -8.95
N SER A 86 5.46 -13.66 -8.52
CA SER A 86 4.71 -13.06 -7.42
C SER A 86 3.51 -12.24 -7.86
N ASN A 87 3.25 -12.13 -9.16
CA ASN A 87 2.09 -11.39 -9.67
C ASN A 87 0.81 -12.22 -9.50
N TRP A 88 0.13 -11.98 -8.42
CA TRP A 88 -1.10 -12.68 -8.07
C TRP A 88 -2.29 -12.26 -8.95
N GLN A 89 -2.31 -11.07 -9.53
CA GLN A 89 -3.32 -10.65 -10.50
C GLN A 89 -3.33 -11.56 -11.74
N GLU A 90 -2.15 -11.91 -12.26
CA GLU A 90 -2.04 -12.83 -13.40
C GLU A 90 -2.37 -14.28 -13.01
N ARG A 91 -2.12 -14.68 -11.75
CA ARG A 91 -2.23 -16.07 -11.31
C ARG A 91 -3.56 -16.44 -10.70
N SER A 92 -4.33 -15.50 -10.23
CA SER A 92 -5.62 -15.74 -9.57
C SER A 92 -6.82 -15.64 -10.51
N VAL A 93 -6.59 -15.53 -11.81
CA VAL A 93 -7.65 -15.49 -12.81
C VAL A 93 -8.59 -16.69 -12.68
N GLY A 94 -9.88 -16.40 -12.48
CA GLY A 94 -10.94 -17.42 -12.35
C GLY A 94 -11.05 -18.08 -10.96
N ALA A 95 -10.18 -17.77 -10.01
CA ALA A 95 -10.35 -18.24 -8.64
C ALA A 95 -11.46 -17.45 -7.94
N GLN A 96 -12.47 -18.13 -7.42
CA GLN A 96 -13.52 -17.55 -6.60
C GLN A 96 -13.53 -18.21 -5.22
N ILE A 97 -12.78 -17.63 -4.32
CA ILE A 97 -12.65 -18.07 -2.93
C ILE A 97 -13.13 -16.93 -2.04
N PRO A 98 -13.98 -17.18 -1.03
CA PRO A 98 -14.43 -16.13 -0.13
C PRO A 98 -13.26 -15.32 0.42
N ALA A 99 -13.28 -14.00 0.25
CA ALA A 99 -12.18 -13.12 0.58
C ALA A 99 -12.62 -11.96 1.48
N LEU A 100 -11.96 -11.83 2.63
CA LEU A 100 -12.03 -10.67 3.49
C LEU A 100 -10.75 -9.86 3.31
N ILE A 101 -10.88 -8.62 2.86
CA ILE A 101 -9.77 -7.70 2.59
C ILE A 101 -9.88 -6.53 3.56
N GLN A 102 -8.81 -6.26 4.26
CA GLN A 102 -8.72 -5.14 5.17
C GLN A 102 -7.43 -4.38 4.93
N SER A 103 -7.51 -3.06 4.93
CA SER A 103 -6.33 -2.19 4.90
C SER A 103 -6.67 -0.79 5.43
N GLY A 104 -5.68 0.08 5.40
CA GLY A 104 -5.79 1.48 5.80
C GLY A 104 -5.44 2.44 4.68
N TRP A 105 -6.03 3.63 4.71
CA TRP A 105 -5.75 4.70 3.75
C TRP A 105 -4.28 5.14 3.74
N PHE A 106 -3.57 4.88 4.83
CA PHE A 106 -2.18 5.29 5.06
C PHE A 106 -1.24 4.09 5.19
N ASP A 107 -1.69 2.91 4.75
CA ASP A 107 -0.84 1.73 4.68
C ASP A 107 0.11 1.86 3.49
N ASP A 108 1.39 1.71 3.73
CA ASP A 108 2.44 1.73 2.70
C ASP A 108 2.31 0.55 1.71
N ASN A 109 1.62 -0.52 2.11
CA ASN A 109 1.24 -1.64 1.25
C ASN A 109 -0.13 -1.43 0.55
N GLY A 110 -0.65 -0.21 0.54
CA GLY A 110 -1.97 0.11 -0.02
C GLY A 110 -2.15 -0.25 -1.50
N MET A 111 -1.07 -0.33 -2.28
CA MET A 111 -1.14 -0.78 -3.67
C MET A 111 -1.63 -2.22 -3.79
N GLY A 112 -1.13 -3.12 -2.94
CA GLY A 112 -1.60 -4.50 -2.92
C GLY A 112 -3.07 -4.62 -2.50
N THR A 113 -3.55 -3.74 -1.64
CA THR A 113 -4.97 -3.65 -1.32
C THR A 113 -5.78 -3.25 -2.54
N THR A 114 -5.34 -2.27 -3.32
CA THR A 114 -6.01 -1.85 -4.56
C THR A 114 -6.12 -3.02 -5.55
N GLU A 115 -5.03 -3.76 -5.75
CA GLU A 115 -5.02 -4.97 -6.58
C GLU A 115 -5.99 -6.04 -6.06
N ALA A 116 -6.03 -6.25 -4.74
CA ALA A 116 -6.96 -7.19 -4.12
C ALA A 116 -8.43 -6.78 -4.31
N LEU A 117 -8.74 -5.49 -4.26
CA LEU A 117 -10.07 -4.97 -4.52
C LEU A 117 -10.52 -5.24 -5.97
N GLU A 118 -9.62 -5.09 -6.94
CA GLU A 118 -9.89 -5.43 -8.34
C GLU A 118 -10.20 -6.92 -8.50
N LEU A 119 -9.43 -7.79 -7.85
CA LEU A 119 -9.66 -9.24 -7.93
C LEU A 119 -11.03 -9.67 -7.39
N VAL A 120 -11.52 -9.01 -6.35
CA VAL A 120 -12.81 -9.39 -5.73
C VAL A 120 -13.98 -8.56 -6.22
N HIS A 121 -13.75 -7.61 -7.12
CA HIS A 121 -14.77 -6.67 -7.61
C HIS A 121 -16.06 -7.38 -8.07
N ASP A 122 -15.92 -8.45 -8.83
CA ASP A 122 -17.02 -9.20 -9.42
C ASP A 122 -17.45 -10.44 -8.59
N PHE A 123 -16.90 -10.61 -7.39
CA PHE A 123 -17.32 -11.71 -6.53
C PHE A 123 -18.77 -11.51 -6.05
N PRO A 124 -19.56 -12.59 -5.91
CA PRO A 124 -20.89 -12.52 -5.28
C PRO A 124 -20.80 -11.81 -3.91
N ARG A 125 -21.89 -11.11 -3.54
CA ARG A 125 -21.97 -10.31 -2.31
C ARG A 125 -21.48 -11.05 -1.08
N GLY A 126 -21.94 -12.26 -0.81
CA GLY A 126 -21.55 -13.04 0.37
C GLY A 126 -20.13 -13.60 0.33
N MET A 127 -19.43 -13.50 -0.81
CA MET A 127 -18.08 -14.03 -0.99
C MET A 127 -16.98 -12.97 -0.85
N ARG A 128 -17.33 -11.73 -0.58
CA ARG A 128 -16.38 -10.65 -0.35
C ARG A 128 -16.77 -9.78 0.82
N LYS A 129 -15.76 -9.35 1.57
CA LYS A 129 -15.86 -8.35 2.63
C LYS A 129 -14.64 -7.44 2.54
N VAL A 130 -14.86 -6.15 2.46
CA VAL A 130 -13.80 -5.14 2.35
C VAL A 130 -13.95 -4.16 3.50
N ILE A 131 -12.84 -3.88 4.19
CA ILE A 131 -12.80 -2.93 5.31
C ILE A 131 -11.62 -1.98 5.09
N LEU A 132 -11.90 -0.70 4.88
CA LEU A 132 -10.91 0.33 4.62
C LEU A 132 -10.98 1.38 5.72
N GLY A 133 -10.04 1.32 6.67
CA GLY A 133 -9.95 2.24 7.80
C GLY A 133 -8.95 3.37 7.58
N PRO A 134 -8.90 4.36 8.47
CA PRO A 134 -7.90 5.43 8.43
C PRO A 134 -6.61 4.99 9.14
N TRP A 135 -6.07 3.84 8.75
CA TRP A 135 -4.98 3.17 9.45
C TRP A 135 -3.70 3.14 8.63
N GLN A 136 -2.57 2.99 9.31
CA GLN A 136 -1.27 2.64 8.76
C GLN A 136 -1.11 1.11 8.70
N HIS A 137 0.07 0.61 8.37
CA HIS A 137 0.40 -0.82 8.29
C HIS A 137 0.13 -1.59 9.60
N SER A 138 0.25 -0.94 10.75
CA SER A 138 -0.12 -1.52 12.05
C SER A 138 -1.63 -1.80 12.21
N GLY A 139 -2.46 -1.42 11.23
CA GLY A 139 -3.89 -1.68 11.20
C GLY A 139 -4.67 -0.85 12.23
N ASN A 140 -5.71 -1.45 12.80
CA ASN A 140 -6.65 -0.84 13.74
C ASN A 140 -6.03 -0.56 15.11
N SER A 141 -5.02 0.27 15.18
CA SER A 141 -4.22 0.50 16.41
C SER A 141 -4.16 1.96 16.85
N LYS A 142 -4.32 2.92 15.93
CA LYS A 142 -4.23 4.35 16.19
C LYS A 142 -5.40 5.09 15.55
N TYR A 143 -5.81 6.21 16.15
CA TYR A 143 -6.85 7.10 15.65
C TYR A 143 -6.28 8.45 15.18
N ASP A 144 -4.96 8.56 15.10
CA ASP A 144 -4.26 9.77 14.69
C ASP A 144 -3.00 9.42 13.90
N MET A 145 -2.53 10.37 13.11
CA MET A 145 -1.28 10.28 12.36
C MET A 145 -0.68 11.70 12.21
N HIS A 146 0.60 11.86 12.53
CA HIS A 146 1.33 13.15 12.43
C HIS A 146 0.59 14.33 13.07
N GLY A 147 -0.09 14.11 14.20
CA GLY A 147 -0.84 15.12 14.90
C GLY A 147 -2.23 15.43 14.30
N VAL A 148 -2.62 14.73 13.24
CA VAL A 148 -3.98 14.81 12.70
C VAL A 148 -4.82 13.70 13.31
N SER A 149 -5.86 14.08 14.07
CA SER A 149 -6.82 13.14 14.63
C SER A 149 -7.88 12.76 13.58
N PHE A 150 -8.22 11.47 13.54
CA PHE A 150 -9.31 10.92 12.72
C PHE A 150 -10.57 10.66 13.55
N GLY A 151 -10.59 11.13 14.81
CA GLY A 151 -11.71 10.91 15.72
C GLY A 151 -11.77 9.50 16.33
N SER A 152 -12.52 9.38 17.42
CA SER A 152 -12.64 8.13 18.17
C SER A 152 -13.28 6.98 17.38
N GLN A 153 -14.05 7.31 16.32
CA GLN A 153 -14.68 6.33 15.44
C GLN A 153 -13.68 5.66 14.47
N ALA A 154 -12.44 6.15 14.40
CA ALA A 154 -11.39 5.56 13.55
C ALA A 154 -11.04 4.13 13.97
N LEU A 155 -11.16 3.81 15.25
CA LEU A 155 -10.93 2.46 15.76
C LEU A 155 -12.23 1.64 15.75
N ARG A 156 -12.10 0.38 15.39
CA ARG A 156 -13.15 -0.63 15.35
C ARG A 156 -12.90 -1.69 16.43
N PHE A 157 -13.82 -1.87 17.36
CA PHE A 157 -13.72 -2.87 18.43
C PHE A 157 -14.46 -4.17 18.11
N ASP A 158 -15.09 -4.24 16.96
CA ASP A 158 -15.88 -5.38 16.49
C ASP A 158 -15.15 -6.25 15.44
N LEU A 159 -13.93 -5.91 15.04
CA LEU A 159 -13.21 -6.60 13.96
C LEU A 159 -12.97 -8.08 14.28
N ASP A 160 -12.53 -8.40 15.50
CA ASP A 160 -12.30 -9.80 15.89
C ASP A 160 -13.58 -10.62 15.81
N TRP A 161 -14.71 -10.03 16.21
CA TRP A 161 -16.01 -10.66 16.08
C TRP A 161 -16.43 -10.81 14.62
N LEU A 162 -16.14 -9.83 13.78
CA LEU A 162 -16.38 -9.90 12.34
C LEU A 162 -15.56 -11.03 11.70
N TYR A 163 -14.27 -11.13 12.02
CA TYR A 163 -13.42 -12.23 11.52
C TYR A 163 -13.93 -13.58 11.98
N PHE A 164 -14.28 -13.71 13.25
CA PHE A 164 -14.85 -14.95 13.79
C PHE A 164 -16.10 -15.36 13.01
N ARG A 165 -17.06 -14.45 12.81
CA ARG A 165 -18.30 -14.73 12.04
C ARG A 165 -17.98 -15.11 10.59
N TRP A 166 -17.03 -14.43 9.96
CA TRP A 166 -16.59 -14.71 8.60
C TRP A 166 -16.09 -16.16 8.47
N PHE A 167 -15.19 -16.59 9.35
CA PHE A 167 -14.66 -17.95 9.32
C PHE A 167 -15.69 -19.01 9.74
N GLU A 168 -16.56 -18.74 10.72
CA GLU A 168 -17.64 -19.65 11.09
C GLU A 168 -18.59 -19.90 9.89
N HIS A 169 -18.92 -18.84 9.15
CA HIS A 169 -19.79 -18.96 7.99
C HIS A 169 -19.13 -19.77 6.86
N HIS A 170 -17.94 -19.36 6.44
CA HIS A 170 -17.32 -19.95 5.24
C HIS A 170 -16.57 -21.28 5.48
N LEU A 171 -16.15 -21.58 6.68
CA LEU A 171 -15.43 -22.82 7.00
C LEU A 171 -16.30 -23.88 7.69
N LYS A 172 -17.37 -23.45 8.36
CA LYS A 172 -18.23 -24.35 9.13
C LYS A 172 -19.71 -24.27 8.70
N GLU A 173 -20.00 -23.51 7.67
CA GLU A 173 -21.36 -23.35 7.12
C GLU A 173 -22.39 -22.83 8.14
N VAL A 174 -21.92 -22.06 9.15
CA VAL A 174 -22.82 -21.48 10.15
C VAL A 174 -23.59 -20.32 9.53
N ASP A 175 -24.91 -20.41 9.56
CA ASP A 175 -25.78 -19.29 9.19
C ASP A 175 -25.80 -18.24 10.30
N ASN A 176 -24.94 -17.23 10.16
CA ASN A 176 -24.80 -16.14 11.13
C ASN A 176 -25.06 -14.76 10.51
N GLY A 177 -25.54 -14.72 9.25
CA GLY A 177 -25.93 -13.51 8.54
C GLY A 177 -24.78 -12.59 8.13
N ILE A 178 -23.52 -13.05 8.16
CA ILE A 178 -22.37 -12.22 7.74
C ILE A 178 -22.43 -11.91 6.24
N ASP A 179 -22.91 -12.83 5.44
CA ASP A 179 -23.12 -12.74 4.00
C ASP A 179 -24.17 -11.70 3.59
N GLN A 180 -25.07 -11.33 4.52
CA GLN A 180 -26.11 -10.31 4.33
C GLN A 180 -25.62 -8.91 4.70
N THR A 181 -24.46 -8.79 5.37
CA THR A 181 -23.90 -7.48 5.71
C THR A 181 -23.35 -6.77 4.46
N ALA A 182 -23.15 -5.45 4.55
CA ALA A 182 -22.60 -4.68 3.43
C ALA A 182 -21.24 -5.26 3.00
N PRO A 183 -21.00 -5.47 1.71
CA PRO A 183 -19.73 -6.01 1.21
C PRO A 183 -18.55 -5.10 1.46
N VAL A 184 -18.77 -3.78 1.47
CA VAL A 184 -17.73 -2.76 1.66
C VAL A 184 -18.08 -1.88 2.84
N GLU A 185 -17.12 -1.71 3.74
CA GLU A 185 -17.15 -0.76 4.84
C GLU A 185 -15.90 0.12 4.76
N TYR A 186 -16.06 1.43 4.76
CA TYR A 186 -14.95 2.34 4.62
C TYR A 186 -15.10 3.59 5.48
N TYR A 187 -13.96 4.10 5.97
CA TYR A 187 -13.92 5.32 6.76
C TYR A 187 -13.77 6.55 5.88
N THR A 188 -14.60 7.55 6.08
CA THR A 188 -14.54 8.82 5.35
C THR A 188 -13.79 9.86 6.18
N LEU A 189 -12.60 10.22 5.70
CA LEU A 189 -11.80 11.30 6.29
C LEU A 189 -12.54 12.64 6.19
N GLY A 190 -12.37 13.51 7.18
CA GLY A 190 -13.01 14.82 7.26
C GLY A 190 -14.47 14.79 7.73
N GLN A 191 -15.19 13.68 7.47
CA GLN A 191 -16.50 13.44 8.07
C GLN A 191 -16.41 12.59 9.35
N GLU A 192 -15.31 11.87 9.51
CA GLU A 192 -15.00 11.01 10.65
C GLU A 192 -16.06 9.91 10.89
N VAL A 193 -16.58 9.32 9.82
CA VAL A 193 -17.62 8.31 9.89
C VAL A 193 -17.34 7.11 9.01
N TRP A 194 -17.77 5.93 9.48
CA TRP A 194 -17.84 4.73 8.68
C TRP A 194 -19.06 4.76 7.75
N LYS A 195 -18.84 4.36 6.51
CA LYS A 195 -19.89 4.20 5.50
C LYS A 195 -19.86 2.80 4.93
N THR A 196 -20.94 2.44 4.27
CA THR A 196 -21.08 1.14 3.58
C THR A 196 -21.36 1.37 2.11
N ALA A 197 -20.96 0.40 1.29
CA ALA A 197 -21.27 0.36 -0.14
C ALA A 197 -21.42 -1.08 -0.64
N GLU A 198 -22.09 -1.23 -1.78
CA GLU A 198 -22.25 -2.54 -2.42
C GLU A 198 -21.00 -2.94 -3.21
N ASN A 199 -20.16 -1.99 -3.59
CA ASN A 199 -18.92 -2.26 -4.33
C ASN A 199 -17.87 -1.19 -4.07
N TRP A 200 -16.65 -1.43 -4.53
CA TRP A 200 -15.56 -0.48 -4.58
C TRP A 200 -14.95 -0.45 -5.99
N PRO A 201 -14.75 0.73 -6.62
CA PRO A 201 -15.19 2.07 -6.13
C PRO A 201 -16.68 2.13 -5.81
N VAL A 202 -17.06 3.07 -4.94
CA VAL A 202 -18.49 3.30 -4.59
C VAL A 202 -19.27 3.55 -5.88
N PRO A 203 -20.44 2.88 -6.09
CA PRO A 203 -21.16 2.94 -7.37
C PRO A 203 -21.51 4.33 -7.88
N GLU A 204 -21.69 5.29 -6.96
CA GLU A 204 -22.01 6.69 -7.29
C GLU A 204 -20.78 7.53 -7.66
N THR A 205 -19.59 6.93 -7.63
CA THR A 205 -18.34 7.61 -7.96
C THR A 205 -18.33 8.09 -9.41
N ARG A 206 -17.97 9.35 -9.60
CA ARG A 206 -17.81 9.95 -10.93
C ARG A 206 -16.33 10.28 -11.15
N VAL A 207 -15.77 9.73 -12.20
CA VAL A 207 -14.42 10.10 -12.63
C VAL A 207 -14.43 11.55 -13.11
N THR A 208 -13.57 12.36 -12.53
CA THR A 208 -13.42 13.79 -12.88
C THR A 208 -11.95 14.07 -13.18
N HIS A 209 -11.69 14.72 -14.30
CA HIS A 209 -10.34 15.14 -14.66
C HIS A 209 -10.00 16.45 -13.99
N LEU A 210 -8.88 16.47 -13.29
CA LEU A 210 -8.20 17.68 -12.86
C LEU A 210 -6.89 17.79 -13.65
N TYR A 211 -6.71 18.91 -14.32
CA TYR A 211 -5.52 19.16 -15.11
C TYR A 211 -4.48 19.91 -14.30
N LEU A 212 -3.23 19.48 -14.44
CA LEU A 212 -2.08 20.22 -13.92
C LEU A 212 -1.87 21.46 -14.82
N ASP A 213 -1.64 22.60 -14.18
CA ASP A 213 -1.39 23.86 -14.86
C ASP A 213 -0.40 24.70 -14.06
N SER A 214 0.48 25.42 -14.75
CA SER A 214 1.44 26.36 -14.17
C SER A 214 1.90 27.38 -15.22
N ASP A 215 2.56 28.43 -14.78
CA ASP A 215 3.29 29.34 -15.65
C ASP A 215 4.80 29.00 -15.73
N GLY A 216 5.19 27.77 -15.37
CA GLY A 216 6.56 27.24 -15.44
C GLY A 216 7.32 27.33 -14.11
N HIS A 217 6.62 27.52 -12.98
CA HIS A 217 7.21 27.68 -11.66
C HIS A 217 6.56 26.79 -10.60
N ALA A 218 5.98 25.64 -10.98
CA ALA A 218 5.36 24.69 -10.02
C ALA A 218 6.37 23.76 -9.34
N ASN A 219 7.66 23.99 -9.49
CA ASN A 219 8.75 23.15 -9.00
C ASN A 219 9.15 23.38 -7.52
N THR A 220 8.36 24.16 -6.79
CA THR A 220 8.54 24.40 -5.34
C THR A 220 7.20 24.39 -4.62
N SER A 221 7.22 24.22 -3.28
CA SER A 221 6.01 24.32 -2.45
C SER A 221 5.35 25.70 -2.44
N ALA A 222 6.08 26.75 -2.83
CA ALA A 222 5.59 28.11 -2.98
C ALA A 222 5.39 28.51 -4.45
N GLY A 223 5.41 27.54 -5.35
CA GLY A 223 5.27 27.76 -6.78
C GLY A 223 3.83 28.07 -7.21
N ASP A 224 3.65 28.24 -8.52
CA ASP A 224 2.38 28.64 -9.15
C ASP A 224 1.52 27.47 -9.63
N GLY A 225 1.89 26.23 -9.24
CA GLY A 225 1.15 25.02 -9.59
C GLY A 225 -0.30 25.06 -9.14
N ARG A 226 -1.22 24.68 -10.00
CA ARG A 226 -2.65 24.63 -9.75
C ARG A 226 -3.31 23.42 -10.40
N LEU A 227 -4.45 23.02 -9.84
CA LEU A 227 -5.34 22.03 -10.45
C LEU A 227 -6.56 22.77 -11.03
N THR A 228 -6.88 22.49 -12.29
CA THR A 228 -8.00 23.12 -12.98
C THR A 228 -8.96 22.08 -13.56
N PHE A 229 -10.26 22.42 -13.63
CA PHE A 229 -11.24 21.57 -14.31
C PHE A 229 -11.22 21.75 -15.83
N ALA A 230 -10.78 22.91 -16.31
CA ALA A 230 -10.63 23.17 -17.72
C ALA A 230 -9.22 22.77 -18.17
N LYS A 231 -9.12 22.07 -19.30
CA LYS A 231 -7.81 21.73 -19.88
C LYS A 231 -7.07 23.03 -20.23
N PRO A 232 -5.81 23.22 -19.78
CA PRO A 232 -5.01 24.39 -20.15
C PRO A 232 -4.84 24.51 -21.66
N GLU A 233 -4.88 25.71 -22.17
CA GLU A 233 -4.65 26.00 -23.62
C GLU A 233 -3.16 25.97 -23.98
N ARG A 234 -2.30 26.10 -22.95
CA ARG A 234 -0.83 26.12 -23.10
C ARG A 234 -0.24 24.90 -22.40
N GLU A 235 0.78 24.33 -23.01
CA GLU A 235 1.61 23.32 -22.39
C GLU A 235 2.90 24.00 -21.88
N ASN A 236 2.95 24.32 -20.61
CA ASN A 236 4.15 24.80 -19.95
C ASN A 236 4.86 23.61 -19.30
N CYS A 237 6.19 23.70 -19.21
CA CYS A 237 7.00 22.69 -18.55
C CYS A 237 7.64 23.30 -17.31
N ASP A 238 7.49 22.58 -16.19
CA ASP A 238 8.26 22.84 -14.98
C ASP A 238 9.54 22.02 -14.99
N GLY A 239 10.66 22.63 -14.64
CA GLY A 239 11.94 21.97 -14.55
C GLY A 239 12.40 21.84 -13.09
N TYR A 240 13.01 20.74 -12.75
CA TYR A 240 13.70 20.60 -11.45
C TYR A 240 15.04 19.89 -11.64
N ALA A 241 15.98 20.20 -10.74
CA ALA A 241 17.25 19.48 -10.66
C ALA A 241 17.10 18.35 -9.61
N TYR A 242 17.32 17.13 -10.04
CA TYR A 242 17.42 16.01 -9.11
C TYR A 242 18.85 15.86 -8.64
N ASP A 243 19.05 15.95 -7.33
CA ASP A 243 20.35 15.70 -6.69
C ASP A 243 20.26 14.42 -5.86
N PRO A 244 20.92 13.34 -6.27
CA PRO A 244 20.90 12.09 -5.52
C PRO A 244 21.65 12.16 -4.17
N GLU A 245 22.50 13.18 -3.97
CA GLU A 245 23.19 13.43 -2.68
C GLU A 245 22.32 14.23 -1.71
N ASN A 246 21.28 14.91 -2.23
CA ASN A 246 20.32 15.66 -1.44
C ASN A 246 18.88 15.37 -1.93
N PRO A 247 18.39 14.16 -1.77
CA PRO A 247 17.05 13.77 -2.23
C PRO A 247 15.96 14.47 -1.43
N SER A 248 14.78 14.57 -2.01
CA SER A 248 13.60 15.02 -1.28
C SER A 248 13.34 14.15 -0.06
N GLN A 249 13.08 14.80 1.07
CA GLN A 249 12.80 14.08 2.31
C GLN A 249 11.49 13.32 2.23
N HIS A 250 11.50 12.13 2.78
CA HIS A 250 10.34 11.28 2.90
C HIS A 250 9.70 11.50 4.29
N LEU A 251 8.41 11.80 4.33
CA LEU A 251 7.69 12.15 5.56
C LEU A 251 6.78 11.01 6.07
N ILE A 252 6.90 9.83 5.52
CA ILE A 252 6.09 8.67 5.93
C ILE A 252 6.89 7.88 6.95
N ASP A 253 6.38 7.77 8.16
CA ASP A 253 6.83 6.80 9.15
C ASP A 253 6.36 5.41 8.73
N MET A 254 7.30 4.47 8.72
CA MET A 254 6.98 3.06 8.51
C MET A 254 6.77 2.36 9.84
#